data_36678b0cb82f7ed7e23a01754e6f1c65
#
_entry.id   36678b0cb82f7ed7e23a01754e6f1c65
#
_cell.length_a   1.000
_cell.length_b   1.000
_cell.length_c   1.000
_cell.angle_alpha   90.00
_cell.angle_beta   90.00
_cell.angle_gamma   90.00
#
_symmetry.space_group_name_H-M   'P 1'
#
loop_
_entity.id
_entity.type
_entity.pdbx_description
1 polymer ?
#
loop_
_entity_poly.entity_id
_entity_poly.type
_entity_poly.pdbx_seq_one_letter_code
_entity_poly.pdbx_strand_id
1 'polypeptide(L)'
;MDIQELSHTINDVYGVSTYLVNDAIRIKFRRPLPLESWHVLLKSIHELIKEGLINWEFDLTELEYPCSTDIGMWVTCVSRIKLKSGQLVFIMKKGSSVHILFEFTRLIEILNISIEK
;
A
#
# COMPACT_ATOMS: atom_id res chain seq x y z
N MET A 1 18.78 1.06 2.56
CA MET A 1 18.08 0.65 1.32
C MET A 1 17.63 1.90 0.61
N ASP A 2 17.84 2.01 -0.70
CA ASP A 2 17.34 3.12 -1.49
C ASP A 2 16.14 2.67 -2.34
N ILE A 3 15.58 3.61 -3.13
CA ILE A 3 14.38 3.32 -3.93
C ILE A 3 14.66 2.28 -5.02
N GLN A 4 15.87 2.26 -5.57
CA GLN A 4 16.22 1.26 -6.58
C GLN A 4 16.29 -0.14 -5.96
N GLU A 5 16.88 -0.24 -4.77
CA GLU A 5 16.94 -1.50 -4.03
C GLU A 5 15.53 -1.95 -3.64
N LEU A 6 14.70 -1.02 -3.18
CA LEU A 6 13.29 -1.32 -2.87
C LEU A 6 12.56 -1.82 -4.10
N SER A 7 12.66 -1.10 -5.21
CA SER A 7 11.99 -1.45 -6.46
C SER A 7 12.41 -2.85 -6.92
N HIS A 8 13.70 -3.15 -6.84
CA HIS A 8 14.21 -4.46 -7.20
C HIS A 8 13.66 -5.55 -6.27
N THR A 9 13.69 -5.29 -4.96
CA THR A 9 13.20 -6.25 -3.96
C THR A 9 11.71 -6.48 -4.10
N ILE A 10 10.92 -5.41 -4.28
CA ILE A 10 9.46 -5.50 -4.37
C ILE A 10 9.01 -6.08 -5.70
N ASN A 11 9.71 -5.78 -6.80
CA ASN A 11 9.34 -6.35 -8.11
C ASN A 11 9.52 -7.87 -8.14
N ASP A 12 10.27 -8.45 -7.19
CA ASP A 12 10.32 -9.89 -7.02
C ASP A 12 9.05 -10.43 -6.33
N VAL A 13 8.24 -9.54 -5.75
CA VAL A 13 6.97 -9.91 -5.15
C VAL A 13 5.89 -9.90 -6.24
N TYR A 14 5.30 -11.04 -6.49
CA TYR A 14 4.35 -11.24 -7.58
C TYR A 14 3.11 -10.35 -7.44
N GLY A 15 2.82 -9.60 -8.50
CA GLY A 15 1.63 -8.74 -8.56
C GLY A 15 1.81 -7.32 -8.02
N VAL A 16 3.04 -6.92 -7.72
CA VAL A 16 3.34 -5.60 -7.17
C VAL A 16 4.32 -4.85 -8.07
N SER A 17 4.09 -3.55 -8.22
CA SER A 17 5.03 -2.62 -8.88
C SER A 17 5.26 -1.41 -8.00
N THR A 18 6.46 -0.85 -8.06
CA THR A 18 6.87 0.27 -7.21
C THR A 18 7.42 1.41 -8.07
N TYR A 19 6.98 2.63 -7.80
CA TYR A 19 7.54 3.84 -8.43
C TYR A 19 7.53 5.02 -7.48
N LEU A 20 8.35 6.02 -7.84
CA LEU A 20 8.38 7.30 -7.15
C LEU A 20 7.44 8.26 -7.87
N VAL A 21 6.53 8.89 -7.13
CA VAL A 21 5.58 9.87 -7.67
C VAL A 21 5.56 11.08 -6.73
N ASN A 22 6.08 12.23 -7.18
CA ASN A 22 6.06 13.47 -6.40
C ASN A 22 6.55 13.29 -4.95
N ASP A 23 7.72 12.69 -4.78
CA ASP A 23 8.34 12.42 -3.49
C ASP A 23 7.62 11.38 -2.63
N ALA A 24 6.58 10.75 -3.14
CA ALA A 24 5.92 9.62 -2.49
C ALA A 24 6.31 8.31 -3.15
N ILE A 25 6.40 7.26 -2.37
CA ILE A 25 6.62 5.92 -2.90
C ILE A 25 5.26 5.31 -3.17
N ARG A 26 4.97 5.01 -4.44
CA ARG A 26 3.71 4.38 -4.82
C ARG A 26 3.94 2.89 -5.06
N ILE A 27 3.13 2.08 -4.40
CA ILE A 27 3.10 0.63 -4.61
C ILE A 27 1.76 0.29 -5.23
N LYS A 28 1.80 -0.29 -6.44
CA LYS A 28 0.60 -0.74 -7.14
C LYS A 28 0.40 -2.22 -6.87
N PHE A 29 -0.78 -2.57 -6.39
CA PHE A 29 -1.18 -3.95 -6.13
C PHE A 29 -2.12 -4.41 -7.24
N ARG A 30 -1.80 -5.51 -7.92
CA ARG A 30 -2.62 -6.06 -9.00
C ARG A 30 -3.42 -7.28 -8.56
N ARG A 31 -3.02 -7.91 -7.46
CA ARG A 31 -3.67 -9.10 -6.93
C ARG A 31 -3.39 -9.21 -5.43
N PRO A 32 -4.20 -9.99 -4.71
CA PRO A 32 -3.90 -10.27 -3.30
C PRO A 32 -2.52 -10.91 -3.16
N LEU A 33 -1.82 -10.57 -2.10
CA LEU A 33 -0.49 -11.11 -1.84
C LEU A 33 -0.56 -12.24 -0.82
N PRO A 34 0.19 -13.33 -1.04
CA PRO A 34 0.38 -14.35 -0.01
C PRO A 34 1.07 -13.76 1.22
N LEU A 35 0.89 -14.40 2.36
CA LEU A 35 1.46 -13.92 3.63
C LEU A 35 2.98 -13.78 3.53
N GLU A 36 3.66 -14.73 2.89
CA GLU A 36 5.12 -14.67 2.74
C GLU A 36 5.56 -13.43 1.95
N SER A 37 4.82 -13.09 0.90
CA SER A 37 5.10 -11.88 0.10
C SER A 37 4.89 -10.63 0.93
N TRP A 38 3.86 -10.61 1.77
CA TRP A 38 3.63 -9.50 2.68
C TRP A 38 4.76 -9.33 3.69
N HIS A 39 5.32 -10.44 4.21
CA HIS A 39 6.44 -10.35 5.13
C HIS A 39 7.65 -9.68 4.48
N VAL A 40 7.96 -10.04 3.23
CA VAL A 40 9.06 -9.42 2.49
C VAL A 40 8.79 -7.94 2.26
N LEU A 41 7.60 -7.61 1.78
CA LEU A 41 7.22 -6.23 1.48
C LEU A 41 7.22 -5.37 2.74
N LEU A 42 6.65 -5.88 3.82
CA LEU A 42 6.55 -5.15 5.07
C LEU A 42 7.93 -4.84 5.67
N LYS A 43 8.86 -5.78 5.57
CA LYS A 43 10.23 -5.57 6.00
C LYS A 43 10.90 -4.45 5.21
N SER A 44 10.72 -4.44 3.90
CA SER A 44 11.29 -3.40 3.03
C SER A 44 10.69 -2.02 3.35
N ILE A 45 9.37 -1.96 3.53
CA ILE A 45 8.69 -0.72 3.92
C ILE A 45 9.23 -0.21 5.25
N HIS A 46 9.37 -1.10 6.23
CA HIS A 46 9.86 -0.74 7.56
C HIS A 46 11.28 -0.15 7.50
N GLU A 47 12.18 -0.74 6.71
CA GLU A 47 13.53 -0.22 6.55
C GLU A 47 13.55 1.16 5.92
N LEU A 48 12.71 1.40 4.92
CA LEU A 48 12.63 2.71 4.27
C LEU A 48 12.02 3.78 5.17
N ILE A 49 11.05 3.41 5.99
CA ILE A 49 10.50 4.31 7.00
C ILE A 49 11.60 4.74 7.97
N LYS A 50 12.47 3.81 8.37
CA LYS A 50 13.62 4.14 9.24
C LYS A 50 14.56 5.15 8.58
N GLU A 51 14.68 5.11 7.27
CA GLU A 51 15.51 6.04 6.51
C GLU A 51 14.83 7.39 6.25
N GLY A 52 13.61 7.58 6.76
CA GLY A 52 12.88 8.82 6.63
C GLY A 52 11.93 8.89 5.45
N LEU A 53 11.73 7.80 4.72
CA LEU A 53 10.80 7.76 3.59
C LEU A 53 9.41 7.45 4.13
N ILE A 54 8.65 8.50 4.43
CA ILE A 54 7.39 8.39 5.18
C ILE A 54 6.15 8.77 4.36
N ASN A 55 6.31 9.11 3.09
CA ASN A 55 5.16 9.42 2.22
C ASN A 55 4.93 8.27 1.24
N TRP A 56 3.78 7.64 1.36
CA TRP A 56 3.44 6.43 0.62
C TRP A 56 2.08 6.51 -0.03
N GLU A 57 1.94 5.84 -1.17
CA GLU A 57 0.66 5.66 -1.84
C GLU A 57 0.50 4.19 -2.20
N PHE A 58 -0.64 3.61 -1.83
CA PHE A 58 -0.99 2.26 -2.23
C PHE A 58 -2.05 2.38 -3.32
N ASP A 59 -1.66 2.00 -4.54
CA ASP A 59 -2.53 2.08 -5.71
C ASP A 59 -3.28 0.76 -5.88
N LEU A 60 -4.57 0.79 -5.63
CA LEU A 60 -5.45 -0.37 -5.68
C LEU A 60 -6.36 -0.33 -6.92
N THR A 61 -6.06 0.53 -7.90
CA THR A 61 -6.92 0.73 -9.07
C THR A 61 -7.01 -0.50 -9.98
N GLU A 62 -6.00 -1.37 -9.96
CA GLU A 62 -6.00 -2.60 -10.76
C GLU A 62 -6.31 -3.85 -9.93
N LEU A 63 -6.58 -3.69 -8.64
CA LEU A 63 -6.91 -4.81 -7.76
C LEU A 63 -8.40 -5.11 -7.88
N GLU A 64 -8.74 -6.33 -8.34
CA GLU A 64 -10.13 -6.72 -8.51
C GLU A 64 -10.82 -6.95 -7.16
N TYR A 65 -10.13 -7.62 -6.25
CA TYR A 65 -10.65 -7.87 -4.90
C TYR A 65 -9.49 -8.08 -3.93
N PRO A 66 -9.60 -7.58 -2.71
CA PRO A 66 -8.59 -7.84 -1.68
C PRO A 66 -8.97 -9.08 -0.87
N CYS A 67 -7.94 -9.69 -0.23
CA CYS A 67 -8.16 -10.70 0.79
C CYS A 67 -8.06 -10.06 2.17
N SER A 68 -8.57 -10.73 3.20
CA SER A 68 -8.51 -10.22 4.58
C SER A 68 -7.07 -9.98 5.04
N THR A 69 -6.13 -10.81 4.59
CA THR A 69 -4.71 -10.62 4.88
C THR A 69 -4.20 -9.27 4.35
N ASP A 70 -4.57 -8.91 3.12
CA ASP A 70 -4.18 -7.61 2.53
C ASP A 70 -4.70 -6.46 3.38
N ILE A 71 -5.96 -6.51 3.76
CA ILE A 71 -6.58 -5.45 4.54
C ILE A 71 -5.87 -5.29 5.89
N GLY A 72 -5.59 -6.38 6.58
CA GLY A 72 -4.85 -6.35 7.84
C GLY A 72 -3.46 -5.76 7.69
N MET A 73 -2.77 -6.11 6.62
CA MET A 73 -1.43 -5.58 6.35
C MET A 73 -1.46 -4.11 5.97
N TRP A 74 -2.46 -3.67 5.21
CA TRP A 74 -2.64 -2.24 4.90
C TRP A 74 -2.84 -1.42 6.16
N VAL A 75 -3.67 -1.89 7.08
CA VAL A 75 -3.90 -1.21 8.36
C VAL A 75 -2.62 -1.17 9.19
N THR A 76 -1.84 -2.24 9.19
CA THR A 76 -0.53 -2.29 9.84
C THR A 76 0.41 -1.23 9.28
N CYS A 77 0.46 -1.09 7.94
CA CYS A 77 1.28 -0.06 7.29
C CYS A 77 0.84 1.35 7.69
N VAL A 78 -0.46 1.60 7.74
CA VAL A 78 -0.98 2.90 8.18
C VAL A 78 -0.48 3.23 9.58
N SER A 79 -0.57 2.29 10.51
CA SER A 79 -0.14 2.50 11.89
C SER A 79 1.35 2.81 11.98
N ARG A 80 2.17 2.06 11.26
CA ARG A 80 3.63 2.24 11.29
C ARG A 80 4.05 3.58 10.69
N ILE A 81 3.43 3.97 9.59
CA ILE A 81 3.73 5.23 8.93
C ILE A 81 3.27 6.41 9.79
N LYS A 82 2.11 6.33 10.40
CA LYS A 82 1.62 7.38 11.31
C LYS A 82 2.51 7.57 12.53
N LEU A 83 3.08 6.49 13.06
CA LEU A 83 4.00 6.59 14.19
C LEU A 83 5.23 7.46 13.90
N LYS A 84 5.58 7.59 12.63
CA LYS A 84 6.68 8.44 12.18
C LYS A 84 6.21 9.77 11.59
N SER A 85 4.95 10.14 11.83
CA SER A 85 4.33 11.36 11.30
C SER A 85 4.29 11.38 9.77
N GLY A 86 4.27 10.21 9.16
CA GLY A 86 4.17 10.07 7.71
C GLY A 86 2.73 9.98 7.24
N GLN A 87 2.58 9.77 5.94
CA GLN A 87 1.28 9.71 5.29
C GLN A 87 1.20 8.50 4.37
N LEU A 88 0.08 7.79 4.42
CA LEU A 88 -0.24 6.71 3.49
C LEU A 88 -1.60 6.99 2.89
N VAL A 89 -1.66 7.09 1.57
CA VAL A 89 -2.88 7.33 0.82
C VAL A 89 -3.23 6.09 0.02
N PHE A 90 -4.49 5.66 0.08
CA PHE A 90 -5.00 4.56 -0.74
C PHE A 90 -5.71 5.14 -1.96
N ILE A 91 -5.31 4.69 -3.14
CA ILE A 91 -5.89 5.15 -4.41
C ILE A 91 -6.75 4.02 -4.97
N MET A 92 -8.02 4.30 -5.25
CA MET A 92 -8.94 3.29 -5.78
C MET A 92 -9.92 3.92 -6.76
N LYS A 93 -10.49 3.09 -7.63
CA LYS A 93 -11.50 3.54 -8.58
C LYS A 93 -12.86 3.60 -7.92
N LYS A 94 -13.61 4.65 -8.22
CA LYS A 94 -14.98 4.79 -7.76
C LYS A 94 -15.82 3.59 -8.20
N GLY A 95 -16.53 2.97 -7.26
CA GLY A 95 -17.39 1.82 -7.53
C GLY A 95 -16.67 0.49 -7.70
N SER A 96 -15.35 0.46 -7.56
CA SER A 96 -14.60 -0.80 -7.58
C SER A 96 -14.96 -1.66 -6.38
N SER A 97 -14.64 -2.96 -6.46
CA SER A 97 -14.86 -3.88 -5.33
C SER A 97 -14.14 -3.40 -4.06
N VAL A 98 -12.93 -2.88 -4.22
CA VAL A 98 -12.16 -2.35 -3.09
C VAL A 98 -12.87 -1.13 -2.48
N HIS A 99 -13.34 -0.21 -3.32
CA HIS A 99 -14.04 0.98 -2.86
C HIS A 99 -15.32 0.59 -2.10
N ILE A 100 -16.11 -0.32 -2.65
CA ILE A 100 -17.33 -0.82 -2.01
C ILE A 100 -17.01 -1.48 -0.67
N LEU A 101 -15.96 -2.29 -0.62
CA LEU A 101 -15.54 -2.96 0.61
C LEU A 101 -15.13 -1.95 1.68
N PHE A 102 -14.38 -0.91 1.30
CA PHE A 102 -13.95 0.12 2.24
C PHE A 102 -15.14 0.92 2.78
N GLU A 103 -16.14 1.20 1.95
CA GLU A 103 -17.38 1.85 2.41
C GLU A 103 -18.15 0.95 3.35
N PHE A 104 -18.32 -0.32 2.99
CA PHE A 104 -19.08 -1.29 3.76
C PHE A 104 -18.46 -1.53 5.13
N THR A 105 -17.13 -1.60 5.22
CA THR A 105 -16.40 -1.83 6.47
C THR A 105 -16.12 -0.53 7.23
N ARG A 106 -16.50 0.61 6.69
CA ARG A 106 -16.23 1.95 7.22
C ARG A 106 -14.74 2.29 7.29
N LEU A 107 -13.89 1.54 6.60
CA LEU A 107 -12.47 1.88 6.50
C LEU A 107 -12.27 3.23 5.81
N ILE A 108 -13.18 3.60 4.93
CA ILE A 108 -13.12 4.89 4.23
C ILE A 108 -13.16 6.07 5.21
N GLU A 109 -13.73 5.92 6.39
CA GLU A 109 -13.82 6.97 7.40
C GLU A 109 -12.53 7.16 8.19
N ILE A 110 -11.68 6.13 8.27
CA ILE A 110 -10.49 6.15 9.10
C ILE A 110 -9.18 6.13 8.30
N LEU A 111 -9.24 5.80 7.02
CA LEU A 111 -8.08 5.77 6.15
C LEU A 111 -8.08 6.97 5.21
N ASN A 112 -6.90 7.38 4.79
CA ASN A 112 -6.75 8.48 3.83
C ASN A 112 -6.90 7.90 2.42
N ILE A 113 -7.96 8.27 1.73
CA ILE A 113 -8.35 7.64 0.47
C ILE A 113 -8.50 8.69 -0.64
N SER A 114 -7.97 8.38 -1.81
CA SER A 114 -8.14 9.15 -3.03
C SER A 114 -8.93 8.30 -4.03
N ILE A 115 -10.05 8.81 -4.50
CA ILE A 115 -10.93 8.09 -5.42
C ILE A 115 -10.69 8.60 -6.84
N GLU A 116 -10.36 7.69 -7.75
CA GLU A 116 -10.26 7.99 -9.17
C GLU A 116 -11.57 7.62 -9.86
N LYS A 117 -12.02 8.51 -10.72
CA LYS A 117 -13.26 8.32 -11.47
C LYS A 117 -13.11 7.36 -12.64
#